data_bdd989853cd68e8b6e58b1a522bc51dc
#
_entry.id   bdd989853cd68e8b6e58b1a522bc51dc
#
_cell.length_a   1.000
_cell.length_b   1.000
_cell.length_c   1.000
_cell.angle_alpha   90.00
_cell.angle_beta   90.00
_cell.angle_gamma   90.00
#
_symmetry.space_group_name_H-M   'P 1'
#
loop_
_entity.id
_entity.type
_entity.pdbx_description
1 polymer ?
#
loop_
_entity_poly.entity_id
_entity_poly.type
_entity_poly.pdbx_seq_one_letter_code
_entity_poly.pdbx_strand_id
1 'polypeptide(L)'
;MEHRKDGDRVKTALPCNWGLSEDSPRNGNITSLSANGCFIQTKANATENQSVYINCWLPSERWLALRGRIAYHLPKVGFGLVFLDLTDEQKQMISFLIEYHQEEN
;
A
#
# COMPACT_ATOMS: atom_id res chain seq x y z
N MET A 1 2.55 -26.13 12.64
CA MET A 1 2.28 -25.63 11.33
C MET A 1 1.92 -24.16 11.36
N GLU A 2 2.40 -23.43 10.42
CA GLU A 2 2.22 -22.01 10.40
C GLU A 2 1.08 -21.62 9.50
N HIS A 3 0.23 -20.75 9.98
CA HIS A 3 -0.84 -20.16 9.17
C HIS A 3 -0.62 -18.68 9.04
N ARG A 4 -0.71 -18.20 7.82
CA ARG A 4 -0.75 -16.77 7.65
C ARG A 4 -2.17 -16.28 7.91
N LYS A 5 -2.29 -15.31 8.78
CA LYS A 5 -3.59 -14.74 9.12
C LYS A 5 -3.87 -13.54 8.25
N ASP A 6 -5.16 -13.26 8.09
CA ASP A 6 -5.55 -12.00 7.47
C ASP A 6 -4.92 -10.87 8.26
N GLY A 7 -4.34 -9.92 7.56
CA GLY A 7 -3.71 -8.81 8.20
C GLY A 7 -2.23 -8.98 8.50
N ASP A 8 -1.69 -10.18 8.29
CA ASP A 8 -0.25 -10.35 8.39
C ASP A 8 0.44 -9.41 7.43
N ARG A 9 1.51 -8.80 7.90
CA ARG A 9 2.24 -7.81 7.11
C ARG A 9 3.57 -8.37 6.66
N VAL A 10 3.97 -7.99 5.46
CA VAL A 10 5.30 -8.28 4.95
C VAL A 10 6.02 -6.97 4.71
N LYS A 11 7.34 -7.02 4.84
CA LYS A 11 8.18 -5.85 4.52
C LYS A 11 8.31 -5.74 3.02
N THR A 12 8.20 -4.53 2.53
CA THR A 12 8.27 -4.27 1.09
C THR A 12 9.15 -3.06 0.84
N ALA A 13 9.44 -2.84 -0.43
CA ALA A 13 10.12 -1.63 -0.89
C ALA A 13 9.55 -1.32 -2.27
N LEU A 14 8.30 -0.86 -2.28
CA LEU A 14 7.59 -0.62 -3.52
C LEU A 14 7.40 0.89 -3.73
N PRO A 15 8.07 1.47 -4.71
CA PRO A 15 7.85 2.88 -5.01
C PRO A 15 6.40 3.12 -5.38
N CYS A 16 5.87 4.25 -4.97
CA CYS A 16 4.49 4.58 -5.30
C CYS A 16 4.33 6.09 -5.43
N ASN A 17 3.26 6.45 -6.12
CA ASN A 17 2.76 7.81 -6.14
C ASN A 17 1.40 7.79 -5.47
N TRP A 18 1.07 8.86 -4.76
CA TRP A 18 -0.20 8.93 -4.07
C TRP A 18 -0.70 10.36 -4.02
N GLY A 19 -1.98 10.53 -3.77
CA GLY A 19 -2.54 11.86 -3.66
C GLY A 19 -4.03 11.82 -3.50
N LEU A 20 -4.63 13.02 -3.44
CA LEU A 20 -6.06 13.16 -3.22
C LEU A 20 -6.87 13.02 -4.50
N SER A 21 -6.20 13.03 -5.65
CA SER A 21 -6.82 12.80 -6.94
C SER A 21 -5.95 11.84 -7.72
N GLU A 22 -6.48 11.34 -8.83
CA GLU A 22 -5.80 10.30 -9.60
C GLU A 22 -4.45 10.73 -10.14
N ASP A 23 -4.28 12.02 -10.35
CA ASP A 23 -3.04 12.54 -10.93
C ASP A 23 -2.21 13.33 -9.94
N SER A 24 -2.43 13.17 -8.66
CA SER A 24 -1.61 13.84 -7.65
C SER A 24 -0.30 13.08 -7.47
N PRO A 25 0.81 13.69 -7.78
CA PRO A 25 2.07 12.96 -7.88
C PRO A 25 2.94 13.08 -6.63
N ARG A 26 2.41 12.79 -5.47
CA ARG A 26 3.23 12.74 -4.27
C ARG A 26 3.98 11.43 -4.24
N ASN A 27 5.27 11.50 -3.96
CA ASN A 27 6.10 10.31 -3.93
C ASN A 27 6.06 9.64 -2.59
N GLY A 28 6.22 8.33 -2.60
CA GLY A 28 6.30 7.56 -1.39
C GLY A 28 6.82 6.16 -1.67
N ASN A 29 6.96 5.39 -0.60
CA ASN A 29 7.34 3.99 -0.70
C ASN A 29 6.42 3.17 0.19
N ILE A 30 5.90 2.09 -0.37
CA ILE A 30 5.15 1.15 0.44
C ILE A 30 6.17 0.26 1.12
N THR A 31 6.30 0.41 2.43
CA THR A 31 7.30 -0.32 3.21
C THR A 31 6.73 -1.50 3.96
N SER A 32 5.40 -1.63 3.99
CA SER A 32 4.73 -2.72 4.67
C SER A 32 3.40 -2.94 3.98
N LEU A 33 3.04 -4.20 3.76
CA LEU A 33 1.85 -4.56 2.98
C LEU A 33 1.13 -5.72 3.62
N SER A 34 -0.18 -5.63 3.68
CA SER A 34 -1.05 -6.73 4.09
C SER A 34 -2.24 -6.80 3.15
N ALA A 35 -3.08 -7.81 3.34
CA ALA A 35 -4.27 -7.96 2.49
C ALA A 35 -5.22 -6.76 2.60
N ASN A 36 -5.21 -6.07 3.75
CA ASN A 36 -6.19 -5.03 4.02
C ASN A 36 -5.65 -3.62 3.90
N GLY A 37 -4.35 -3.46 3.82
CA GLY A 37 -3.80 -2.11 3.76
C GLY A 37 -2.29 -2.12 3.66
N CYS A 38 -1.72 -0.94 3.77
CA CYS A 38 -0.26 -0.79 3.68
C CYS A 38 0.18 0.43 4.46
N PHE A 39 1.49 0.53 4.65
CA PHE A 39 2.09 1.74 5.19
C PHE A 39 2.89 2.41 4.08
N ILE A 40 2.66 3.70 3.89
CA ILE A 40 3.38 4.49 2.88
C ILE A 40 4.32 5.44 3.60
N GLN A 41 5.60 5.27 3.34
CA GLN A 41 6.63 6.16 3.85
C GLN A 41 6.68 7.40 2.99
N THR A 42 6.48 8.55 3.60
CA THR A 42 6.48 9.82 2.89
C THR A 42 6.65 10.93 3.93
N LYS A 43 7.24 12.04 3.49
CA LYS A 43 7.36 13.20 4.37
C LYS A 43 6.21 14.17 4.20
N ALA A 44 5.35 13.94 3.23
CA ALA A 44 4.20 14.80 2.99
C ALA A 44 3.17 14.60 4.10
N ASN A 45 2.39 15.65 4.35
CA ASN A 45 1.33 15.57 5.34
C ASN A 45 0.16 14.76 4.80
N ALA A 46 -0.49 14.04 5.71
CA ALA A 46 -1.67 13.25 5.40
C ALA A 46 -2.67 13.42 6.52
N THR A 47 -3.94 13.32 6.19
CA THR A 47 -5.02 13.55 7.14
C THR A 47 -5.80 12.27 7.34
N GLU A 48 -6.02 11.91 8.61
CA GLU A 48 -6.80 10.70 8.94
C GLU A 48 -8.18 10.77 8.32
N ASN A 49 -8.67 9.62 7.90
CA ASN A 49 -9.98 9.41 7.30
C ASN A 49 -10.12 9.96 5.88
N GLN A 50 -9.06 10.53 5.33
CA GLN A 50 -9.09 11.04 3.98
C GLN A 50 -8.87 9.90 2.99
N SER A 51 -9.61 9.93 1.88
CA SER A 51 -9.42 8.94 0.80
C SER A 51 -8.30 9.39 -0.10
N VAL A 52 -7.49 8.44 -0.53
CA VAL A 52 -6.34 8.72 -1.40
C VAL A 52 -6.29 7.70 -2.54
N TYR A 53 -5.66 8.12 -3.62
CA TYR A 53 -5.34 7.28 -4.77
C TYR A 53 -3.87 6.91 -4.67
N ILE A 54 -3.56 5.65 -4.98
CA ILE A 54 -2.19 5.15 -4.95
C ILE A 54 -1.89 4.46 -6.27
N ASN A 55 -0.72 4.74 -6.82
CA ASN A 55 -0.19 4.00 -7.96
C ASN A 55 1.10 3.35 -7.50
N CYS A 56 1.09 2.05 -7.41
CA CYS A 56 2.20 1.26 -6.89
C CYS A 56 2.99 0.67 -8.04
N TRP A 57 4.31 0.86 -8.02
CA TRP A 57 5.18 0.27 -9.04
C TRP A 57 5.57 -1.13 -8.62
N LEU A 58 5.21 -2.11 -9.45
CA LEU A 58 5.38 -3.51 -9.14
C LEU A 58 6.71 -4.05 -9.65
N PRO A 59 7.23 -5.12 -9.03
CA PRO A 59 8.43 -5.78 -9.58
C PRO A 59 8.27 -6.24 -11.01
N SER A 60 7.04 -6.47 -11.48
CA SER A 60 6.76 -6.85 -12.85
C SER A 60 6.82 -5.67 -13.81
N GLU A 61 7.22 -4.49 -13.32
CA GLU A 61 7.32 -3.27 -14.12
C GLU A 61 5.98 -2.82 -14.66
N ARG A 62 4.99 -2.87 -13.78
CA ARG A 62 3.64 -2.38 -14.06
C ARG A 62 3.16 -1.53 -12.91
N TRP A 63 2.23 -0.65 -13.20
CA TRP A 63 1.58 0.15 -12.17
C TRP A 63 0.33 -0.56 -11.70
N LEU A 64 0.13 -0.59 -10.39
CA LEU A 64 -1.10 -1.08 -9.78
C LEU A 64 -1.80 0.09 -9.12
N ALA A 65 -2.98 0.41 -9.63
CA ALA A 65 -3.77 1.51 -9.08
C ALA A 65 -4.64 0.99 -7.96
N LEU A 66 -4.62 1.69 -6.84
CA LEU A 66 -5.37 1.32 -5.64
C LEU A 66 -6.00 2.55 -5.04
N ARG A 67 -7.01 2.35 -4.20
CA ARG A 67 -7.59 3.41 -3.40
C ARG A 67 -7.54 3.00 -1.94
N GLY A 68 -7.40 4.00 -1.08
CA GLY A 68 -7.39 3.72 0.34
C GLY A 68 -7.87 4.88 1.16
N ARG A 69 -8.10 4.60 2.45
CA ARG A 69 -8.45 5.63 3.43
C ARG A 69 -7.34 5.65 4.47
N ILE A 70 -6.87 6.84 4.78
CA ILE A 70 -5.80 7.02 5.75
C ILE A 70 -6.32 6.68 7.14
N ALA A 71 -5.70 5.67 7.76
CA ALA A 71 -6.11 5.22 9.08
C ALA A 71 -5.39 5.97 10.19
N TYR A 72 -4.12 6.30 9.97
CA TYR A 72 -3.33 7.05 10.94
C TYR A 72 -2.15 7.69 10.22
N HIS A 73 -1.61 8.74 10.84
CA HIS A 73 -0.52 9.51 10.26
C HIS A 73 0.58 9.69 11.30
N LEU A 74 1.81 9.40 10.90
CA LEU A 74 3.00 9.63 11.71
C LEU A 74 3.80 10.75 11.03
N PRO A 75 3.79 11.96 11.60
CA PRO A 75 4.39 13.12 10.93
C PRO A 75 5.84 12.85 10.53
N LYS A 76 6.17 13.22 9.29
CA LYS A 76 7.50 13.09 8.71
C LYS A 76 7.96 11.65 8.52
N VAL A 77 7.14 10.67 8.86
CA VAL A 77 7.44 9.26 8.67
C VAL A 77 6.57 8.68 7.56
N GLY A 78 5.26 8.84 7.69
CA GLY A 78 4.35 8.28 6.70
C GLY A 78 2.96 8.07 7.29
N PHE A 79 2.17 7.24 6.60
CA PHE A 79 0.82 6.97 7.06
C PHE A 79 0.42 5.54 6.73
N GLY A 80 -0.44 5.00 7.59
CA GLY A 80 -1.06 3.72 7.31
C GLY A 80 -2.41 3.92 6.67
N LEU A 81 -2.76 3.03 5.75
CA LEU A 81 -4.06 3.12 5.11
C LEU A 81 -4.72 1.76 4.98
N VAL A 82 -6.03 1.81 4.84
CA VAL A 82 -6.87 0.65 4.60
C VAL A 82 -7.35 0.74 3.15
N PHE A 83 -7.22 -0.35 2.42
CA PHE A 83 -7.66 -0.36 1.03
C PHE A 83 -9.18 -0.25 0.93
N LEU A 84 -9.64 0.42 -0.12
CA LEU A 84 -11.06 0.63 -0.39
C LEU A 84 -11.42 0.00 -1.72
N ASP A 85 -12.58 -0.66 -1.74
CA ASP A 85 -13.22 -1.08 -3.00
C ASP A 85 -12.31 -1.91 -3.90
N LEU A 86 -11.58 -2.85 -3.32
CA LEU A 86 -10.69 -3.69 -4.09
C LEU A 86 -11.48 -4.61 -5.01
N THR A 87 -11.09 -4.64 -6.27
CA THR A 87 -11.59 -5.64 -7.20
C THR A 87 -10.93 -6.98 -6.91
N ASP A 88 -11.51 -8.05 -7.45
CA ASP A 88 -10.89 -9.37 -7.30
C ASP A 88 -9.50 -9.39 -7.90
N GLU A 89 -9.30 -8.72 -9.02
CA GLU A 89 -7.99 -8.66 -9.65
C GLU A 89 -6.99 -7.96 -8.75
N GLN A 90 -7.39 -6.84 -8.13
CA GLN A 90 -6.52 -6.14 -7.20
C GLN A 90 -6.18 -7.00 -5.99
N LYS A 91 -7.15 -7.73 -5.46
CA LYS A 91 -6.91 -8.63 -4.34
C LYS A 91 -5.91 -9.70 -4.71
N GLN A 92 -6.01 -10.26 -5.91
CA GLN A 92 -5.07 -11.27 -6.38
C GLN A 92 -3.67 -10.71 -6.51
N MET A 93 -3.54 -9.49 -7.03
CA MET A 93 -2.24 -8.86 -7.18
C MET A 93 -1.60 -8.60 -5.81
N ILE A 94 -2.39 -8.12 -4.87
CA ILE A 94 -1.89 -7.89 -3.51
C ILE A 94 -1.44 -9.20 -2.88
N SER A 95 -2.24 -10.25 -3.03
CA SER A 95 -1.89 -11.55 -2.49
C SER A 95 -0.59 -12.07 -3.10
N PHE A 96 -0.42 -11.89 -4.40
CA PHE A 96 0.79 -12.31 -5.09
C PHE A 96 2.01 -11.53 -4.56
N LEU A 97 1.85 -10.23 -4.34
CA LEU A 97 2.93 -9.41 -3.81
C LEU A 97 3.32 -9.85 -2.40
N ILE A 98 2.33 -10.21 -1.58
CA ILE A 98 2.61 -10.67 -0.23
C ILE A 98 3.41 -11.96 -0.28
N GLU A 99 3.02 -12.91 -1.13
CA GLU A 99 3.76 -14.16 -1.28
C GLU A 99 5.18 -13.92 -1.79
N TYR A 100 5.29 -13.04 -2.77
CA TYR A 100 6.58 -12.71 -3.35
C TYR A 100 7.54 -12.18 -2.28
N HIS A 101 7.06 -11.26 -1.45
CA HIS A 101 7.91 -10.64 -0.44
C HIS A 101 8.17 -11.57 0.74
N GLN A 102 7.27 -12.49 1.01
CA GLN A 102 7.51 -13.49 2.04
C GLN A 102 8.65 -14.41 1.67
N GLU A 103 8.71 -14.79 0.39
CA GLU A 103 9.77 -15.68 -0.08
C GLU A 103 11.12 -14.99 -0.05
N GLU A 104 11.12 -13.68 -0.21
CA GLU A 104 12.34 -12.89 -0.17
C GLU A 104 12.88 -12.71 1.23
N ASN A 105 12.00 -12.81 2.19
CA ASN A 105 12.36 -12.62 3.59
C ASN A 105 12.64 -13.95 4.26
#